data_636d7c719d1d7b70196a87e73665633a
#
_entry.id   636d7c719d1d7b70196a87e73665633a
#
_cell.length_a   1.000
_cell.length_b   1.000
_cell.length_c   1.000
_cell.angle_alpha   90.00
_cell.angle_beta   90.00
_cell.angle_gamma   90.00
#
_symmetry.space_group_name_H-M   'P 1'
#
loop_
_entity.id
_entity.type
_entity.pdbx_description
1 polymer ?
#
loop_
_entity_poly.entity_id
_entity_poly.type
_entity_poly.pdbx_seq_one_letter_code
_entity_poly.pdbx_strand_id
1 'polypeptide(L)'
;MIANALNGKPLPVYGQGLNVRDWLYVEDHCKAVDLIVRDGRIGEVYNIGGRNEMRNIDIVKLIIEDLGQGEITFVTDRKGHDLRYAIDPAKIKDELGWKPSTCFHDGIKKTIRWYLDNRSWWEEIISGEYQGYYQRMYGDR
;
A
#
# COMPACT_ATOMS: atom_id res chain seq x y z
N MET A 1 2.07 5.53 -7.10
CA MET A 1 1.29 6.78 -7.17
C MET A 1 2.10 7.95 -6.65
N ILE A 2 2.47 8.02 -5.35
CA ILE A 2 3.19 9.17 -4.76
C ILE A 2 4.46 9.51 -5.55
N ALA A 3 5.36 8.53 -5.79
CA ALA A 3 6.58 8.75 -6.56
C ALA A 3 6.32 9.26 -7.99
N ASN A 4 5.26 8.77 -8.65
CA ASN A 4 4.87 9.27 -9.97
C ASN A 4 4.43 10.74 -9.89
N ALA A 5 3.58 11.09 -8.92
CA ALA A 5 3.13 12.46 -8.73
C ALA A 5 4.32 13.40 -8.48
N LEU A 6 5.26 13.00 -7.60
CA LEU A 6 6.47 13.78 -7.29
C LEU A 6 7.41 13.96 -8.49
N ASN A 7 7.38 13.05 -9.45
CA ASN A 7 8.17 13.10 -10.70
C ASN A 7 7.39 13.67 -11.90
N GLY A 8 6.20 14.23 -11.70
CA GLY A 8 5.37 14.76 -12.78
C GLY A 8 4.90 13.70 -13.79
N LYS A 9 4.89 12.42 -13.39
CA LYS A 9 4.43 11.31 -14.22
C LYS A 9 2.94 11.06 -14.01
N PRO A 10 2.21 10.57 -15.04
CA PRO A 10 0.81 10.20 -14.91
C PRO A 10 0.57 9.16 -13.80
N LEU A 11 -0.60 9.26 -13.16
CA LEU A 11 -1.07 8.33 -12.15
C LEU A 11 -2.02 7.31 -12.79
N PRO A 12 -1.55 6.11 -13.19
CA PRO A 12 -2.37 5.15 -13.90
C PRO A 12 -3.40 4.51 -12.97
N VAL A 13 -4.69 4.68 -13.31
CA VAL A 13 -5.82 4.09 -12.59
C VAL A 13 -6.49 3.05 -13.48
N TYR A 14 -6.53 1.81 -13.03
CA TYR A 14 -7.18 0.72 -13.74
C TYR A 14 -8.70 0.91 -13.82
N GLY A 15 -9.27 0.75 -15.04
CA GLY A 15 -10.70 0.93 -15.30
C GLY A 15 -11.16 2.30 -14.85
N GLN A 16 -12.13 2.36 -13.95
CA GLN A 16 -12.63 3.59 -13.34
C GLN A 16 -12.08 3.80 -11.90
N GLY A 17 -11.19 2.93 -11.43
CA GLY A 17 -10.63 2.99 -10.08
C GLY A 17 -11.61 2.62 -8.96
N LEU A 18 -12.70 1.92 -9.28
CA LEU A 18 -13.77 1.58 -8.34
C LEU A 18 -13.44 0.36 -7.46
N ASN A 19 -12.32 -0.31 -7.73
CA ASN A 19 -11.88 -1.44 -6.93
C ASN A 19 -11.61 -1.00 -5.49
N VAL A 20 -12.21 -1.72 -4.55
CA VAL A 20 -12.10 -1.45 -3.11
C VAL A 20 -10.99 -2.30 -2.50
N ARG A 21 -10.17 -1.70 -1.66
CA ARG A 21 -9.12 -2.37 -0.89
C ARG A 21 -9.21 -1.96 0.57
N ASP A 22 -8.75 -2.85 1.45
CA ASP A 22 -8.59 -2.54 2.86
C ASP A 22 -7.18 -1.96 3.09
N TRP A 23 -7.13 -0.70 3.51
CA TRP A 23 -5.91 0.06 3.64
C TRP A 23 -5.43 0.06 5.08
N LEU A 24 -4.19 -0.36 5.29
CA LEU A 24 -3.55 -0.47 6.60
C LEU A 24 -2.22 0.27 6.60
N TYR A 25 -1.97 1.05 7.65
CA TYR A 25 -0.70 1.73 7.82
C TYR A 25 0.43 0.73 8.10
N VAL A 26 1.58 0.93 7.45
CA VAL A 26 2.68 -0.05 7.45
C VAL A 26 3.19 -0.40 8.85
N GLU A 27 3.32 0.58 9.76
CA GLU A 27 3.77 0.30 11.12
C GLU A 27 2.78 -0.54 11.92
N ASP A 28 1.48 -0.35 11.73
CA ASP A 28 0.48 -1.20 12.37
C ASP A 28 0.53 -2.63 11.83
N HIS A 29 0.78 -2.79 10.52
CA HIS A 29 1.02 -4.10 9.94
C HIS A 29 2.27 -4.77 10.52
N CYS A 30 3.38 -4.05 10.61
CA CYS A 30 4.62 -4.58 11.20
C CYS A 30 4.44 -4.99 12.67
N LYS A 31 3.69 -4.20 13.46
CA LYS A 31 3.35 -4.55 14.85
C LYS A 31 2.52 -5.83 14.94
N ALA A 32 1.56 -6.02 14.00
CA ALA A 32 0.78 -7.25 13.94
C ALA A 32 1.66 -8.47 13.66
N VAL A 33 2.55 -8.35 12.67
CA VAL A 33 3.48 -9.45 12.30
C VAL A 33 4.40 -9.78 13.49
N ASP A 34 5.01 -8.78 14.12
CA ASP A 34 5.88 -8.95 15.30
C ASP A 34 5.13 -9.65 16.45
N LEU A 35 3.88 -9.24 16.73
CA LEU A 35 3.05 -9.86 17.75
C LEU A 35 2.72 -11.33 17.42
N ILE A 36 2.37 -11.63 16.17
CA ILE A 36 2.08 -13.01 15.73
C ILE A 36 3.33 -13.89 15.88
N VAL A 37 4.50 -13.39 15.54
CA VAL A 37 5.77 -14.15 15.68
C VAL A 37 6.06 -14.48 17.13
N ARG A 38 5.74 -13.59 18.07
CA ARG A 38 6.02 -13.81 19.50
C ARG A 38 4.93 -14.61 20.21
N ASP A 39 3.68 -14.31 19.96
CA ASP A 39 2.56 -14.76 20.79
C ASP A 39 1.50 -15.54 20.00
N GLY A 40 1.66 -15.65 18.66
CA GLY A 40 0.73 -16.39 17.81
C GLY A 40 0.80 -17.91 18.06
N ARG A 41 -0.33 -18.58 17.91
CA ARG A 41 -0.37 -20.05 18.01
C ARG A 41 0.27 -20.69 16.78
N ILE A 42 1.16 -21.64 17.00
CA ILE A 42 1.86 -22.37 15.93
C ILE A 42 0.84 -23.13 15.06
N GLY A 43 0.98 -23.00 13.74
CA GLY A 43 0.11 -23.65 12.76
C GLY A 43 -1.19 -22.89 12.46
N GLU A 44 -1.44 -21.76 13.12
CA GLU A 44 -2.62 -20.94 12.89
C GLU A 44 -2.39 -19.83 11.86
N VAL A 45 -3.48 -19.41 11.22
CA VAL A 45 -3.48 -18.30 10.26
C VAL A 45 -4.19 -17.10 10.91
N TYR A 46 -3.59 -15.93 10.79
CA TYR A 46 -4.14 -14.65 11.26
C TYR A 46 -4.31 -13.69 10.09
N ASN A 47 -5.52 -13.21 9.89
CA ASN A 47 -5.78 -12.11 8.97
C ASN A 47 -5.42 -10.78 9.64
N ILE A 48 -4.71 -9.92 8.91
CA ILE A 48 -4.35 -8.58 9.36
C ILE A 48 -5.04 -7.59 8.43
N GLY A 49 -5.97 -6.79 8.94
CA GLY A 49 -6.75 -5.82 8.16
C GLY A 49 -6.93 -4.51 8.87
N GLY A 50 -7.07 -3.43 8.10
CA GLY A 50 -7.22 -2.06 8.60
C GLY A 50 -8.64 -1.66 8.94
N ARG A 51 -9.64 -2.39 8.41
CA ARG A 51 -11.06 -2.00 8.39
C ARG A 51 -11.30 -0.64 7.75
N ASN A 52 -10.42 -0.27 6.80
CA ASN A 52 -10.46 0.97 6.05
C ASN A 52 -10.67 0.67 4.56
N GLU A 53 -11.88 0.22 4.23
CA GLU A 53 -12.23 -0.09 2.85
C GLU A 53 -12.46 1.19 2.05
N MET A 54 -11.61 1.44 1.04
CA MET A 54 -11.74 2.61 0.17
C MET A 54 -11.45 2.22 -1.28
N ARG A 55 -12.07 2.96 -2.19
CA ARG A 55 -11.83 2.80 -3.64
C ARG A 55 -10.45 3.34 -4.01
N ASN A 56 -9.79 2.68 -4.95
CA ASN A 56 -8.48 3.12 -5.43
C ASN A 56 -8.49 4.56 -5.95
N ILE A 57 -9.55 4.97 -6.64
CA ILE A 57 -9.68 6.35 -7.15
C ILE A 57 -9.70 7.38 -6.03
N ASP A 58 -10.33 7.07 -4.88
CA ASP A 58 -10.39 8.00 -3.75
C ASP A 58 -9.01 8.18 -3.11
N ILE A 59 -8.21 7.10 -3.04
CA ILE A 59 -6.82 7.18 -2.56
C ILE A 59 -5.96 8.05 -3.47
N VAL A 60 -6.10 7.89 -4.79
CA VAL A 60 -5.33 8.69 -5.76
C VAL A 60 -5.69 10.16 -5.65
N LYS A 61 -6.98 10.48 -5.49
CA LYS A 61 -7.43 11.88 -5.29
C LYS A 61 -6.86 12.47 -4.00
N LEU A 62 -6.86 11.73 -2.89
CA LEU A 62 -6.27 12.17 -1.63
C LEU A 62 -4.76 12.45 -1.77
N ILE A 63 -4.03 11.60 -2.49
CA ILE A 63 -2.60 11.82 -2.76
C ILE A 63 -2.39 13.10 -3.56
N ILE A 64 -3.20 13.34 -4.60
CA ILE A 64 -3.11 14.56 -5.42
C ILE A 64 -3.43 15.79 -4.57
N GLU A 65 -4.48 15.75 -3.77
CA GLU A 65 -4.89 16.84 -2.89
C GLU A 65 -3.78 17.21 -1.89
N ASP A 66 -3.18 16.21 -1.23
CA ASP A 66 -2.13 16.45 -0.22
C ASP A 66 -0.81 16.94 -0.84
N LEU A 67 -0.46 16.46 -2.04
CA LEU A 67 0.75 16.88 -2.75
C LEU A 67 0.56 18.18 -3.56
N GLY A 68 -0.67 18.59 -3.83
CA GLY A 68 -0.99 19.72 -4.70
C GLY A 68 -0.66 19.48 -6.17
N GLN A 69 -0.32 18.26 -6.57
CA GLN A 69 0.07 17.91 -7.94
C GLN A 69 -0.22 16.45 -8.28
N GLY A 70 -0.41 16.15 -9.57
CA GLY A 70 -0.61 14.82 -10.13
C GLY A 70 -1.77 14.82 -11.14
N GLU A 71 -1.65 14.00 -12.17
CA GLU A 71 -2.65 13.83 -13.22
C GLU A 71 -3.08 12.37 -13.31
N ILE A 72 -4.39 12.14 -13.21
CA ILE A 72 -4.96 10.79 -13.32
C ILE A 72 -5.06 10.41 -14.79
N THR A 73 -4.54 9.22 -15.13
CA THR A 73 -4.72 8.59 -16.43
C THR A 73 -5.43 7.26 -16.25
N PHE A 74 -6.63 7.13 -16.81
CA PHE A 74 -7.35 5.86 -16.79
C PHE A 74 -6.76 4.89 -17.80
N VAL A 75 -6.43 3.68 -17.35
CA VAL A 75 -5.87 2.61 -18.18
C VAL A 75 -6.81 1.41 -18.22
N THR A 76 -6.67 0.57 -19.25
CA THR A 76 -7.47 -0.65 -19.37
C THR A 76 -7.36 -1.50 -18.13
N ASP A 77 -8.49 -1.94 -17.61
CA ASP A 77 -8.49 -2.82 -16.44
C ASP A 77 -7.94 -4.20 -16.79
N ARG A 78 -7.31 -4.85 -15.82
CA ARG A 78 -6.75 -6.19 -15.99
C ARG A 78 -7.85 -7.24 -15.87
N LYS A 79 -7.75 -8.31 -16.67
CA LYS A 79 -8.68 -9.44 -16.60
C LYS A 79 -8.63 -10.09 -15.21
N GLY A 80 -9.80 -10.41 -14.64
CA GLY A 80 -9.89 -11.03 -13.32
C GLY A 80 -9.53 -10.09 -12.15
N HIS A 81 -9.62 -8.78 -12.34
CA HIS A 81 -9.36 -7.82 -11.28
C HIS A 81 -10.50 -7.80 -10.27
N ASP A 82 -10.23 -8.27 -9.05
CA ASP A 82 -11.23 -8.31 -8.00
C ASP A 82 -11.77 -6.92 -7.67
N LEU A 83 -13.09 -6.82 -7.64
CA LEU A 83 -13.77 -5.56 -7.35
C LEU A 83 -13.56 -5.13 -5.89
N ARG A 84 -13.53 -6.08 -4.95
CA ARG A 84 -13.42 -5.76 -3.52
C ARG A 84 -12.60 -6.81 -2.78
N TYR A 85 -11.64 -6.34 -1.98
CA TYR A 85 -11.04 -7.10 -0.90
C TYR A 85 -11.49 -6.53 0.44
N ALA A 86 -12.10 -7.39 1.26
CA ALA A 86 -12.44 -7.11 2.64
C ALA A 86 -11.81 -8.19 3.51
N ILE A 87 -11.15 -7.77 4.57
CA ILE A 87 -10.43 -8.67 5.48
C ILE A 87 -11.09 -8.59 6.87
N ASP A 88 -11.41 -9.76 7.43
CA ASP A 88 -11.86 -9.82 8.82
C ASP A 88 -10.70 -10.11 9.77
N PRO A 89 -10.24 -9.13 10.56
CA PRO A 89 -9.17 -9.29 11.54
C PRO A 89 -9.70 -9.67 12.93
N ALA A 90 -10.91 -10.23 13.07
CA ALA A 90 -11.49 -10.54 14.37
C ALA A 90 -10.61 -11.49 15.18
N LYS A 91 -10.10 -12.58 14.56
CA LYS A 91 -9.26 -13.57 15.23
C LYS A 91 -8.01 -12.98 15.89
N ILE A 92 -7.25 -12.17 15.17
CA ILE A 92 -6.03 -11.55 15.75
C ILE A 92 -6.39 -10.60 16.91
N LYS A 93 -7.51 -9.90 16.80
CA LYS A 93 -7.99 -9.04 17.87
C LYS A 93 -8.38 -9.84 19.11
N ASP A 94 -9.16 -10.92 18.92
CA ASP A 94 -9.72 -11.70 20.02
C ASP A 94 -8.66 -12.56 20.73
N GLU A 95 -7.71 -13.11 19.97
CA GLU A 95 -6.66 -13.99 20.53
C GLU A 95 -5.42 -13.23 21.01
N LEU A 96 -5.01 -12.17 20.29
CA LEU A 96 -3.76 -11.46 20.56
C LEU A 96 -3.96 -9.99 20.97
N GLY A 97 -5.20 -9.51 21.02
CA GLY A 97 -5.53 -8.14 21.41
C GLY A 97 -5.14 -7.06 20.40
N TRP A 98 -4.66 -7.44 19.22
CA TRP A 98 -4.21 -6.48 18.21
C TRP A 98 -5.37 -5.79 17.48
N LYS A 99 -5.21 -4.49 17.30
CA LYS A 99 -6.04 -3.67 16.40
C LYS A 99 -5.18 -2.55 15.80
N PRO A 100 -5.52 -2.04 14.60
CA PRO A 100 -4.85 -0.87 14.06
C PRO A 100 -4.91 0.31 15.05
N SER A 101 -3.81 1.00 15.22
CA SER A 101 -3.71 2.18 16.09
C SER A 101 -3.72 3.50 15.32
N THR A 102 -3.43 3.45 14.03
CA THR A 102 -3.34 4.61 13.15
C THR A 102 -4.59 4.68 12.27
N CYS A 103 -5.33 5.78 12.32
CA CYS A 103 -6.45 5.98 11.41
C CYS A 103 -5.93 6.17 9.98
N PHE A 104 -6.78 5.86 8.99
CA PHE A 104 -6.39 5.93 7.58
C PHE A 104 -5.85 7.30 7.18
N HIS A 105 -6.54 8.38 7.57
CA HIS A 105 -6.16 9.74 7.20
C HIS A 105 -4.78 10.15 7.73
N ASP A 106 -4.45 9.76 8.94
CA ASP A 106 -3.12 10.01 9.51
C ASP A 106 -2.06 9.11 8.87
N GLY A 107 -2.39 7.86 8.60
CA GLY A 107 -1.49 6.90 7.96
C GLY A 107 -1.08 7.30 6.55
N ILE A 108 -2.03 7.77 5.73
CA ILE A 108 -1.72 8.21 4.36
C ILE A 108 -0.85 9.47 4.36
N LYS A 109 -1.11 10.43 5.25
CA LYS A 109 -0.28 11.63 5.40
C LYS A 109 1.15 11.30 5.84
N LYS A 110 1.30 10.41 6.83
CA LYS A 110 2.62 9.92 7.25
C LYS A 110 3.35 9.24 6.09
N THR A 111 2.64 8.44 5.29
CA THR A 111 3.21 7.75 4.13
C THR A 111 3.67 8.77 3.07
N ILE A 112 2.85 9.76 2.73
CA ILE A 112 3.23 10.83 1.79
C ILE A 112 4.45 11.58 2.31
N ARG A 113 4.45 11.97 3.59
CA ARG A 113 5.57 12.65 4.21
C ARG A 113 6.85 11.84 4.16
N TRP A 114 6.77 10.53 4.41
CA TRP A 114 7.92 9.66 4.30
C TRP A 114 8.53 9.67 2.88
N TYR A 115 7.71 9.65 1.82
CA TYR A 115 8.19 9.76 0.44
C TYR A 115 8.88 11.10 0.17
N LEU A 116 8.38 12.20 0.73
CA LEU A 116 9.00 13.51 0.61
C LEU A 116 10.36 13.56 1.33
N ASP A 117 10.44 13.02 2.52
CA ASP A 117 11.64 13.05 3.37
C ASP A 117 12.73 12.04 2.94
N ASN A 118 12.34 10.97 2.23
CA ASN A 118 13.25 9.89 1.81
C ASN A 118 13.38 9.80 0.28
N ARG A 119 13.43 10.94 -0.39
CA ARG A 119 13.41 11.02 -1.85
C ARG A 119 14.57 10.26 -2.49
N SER A 120 15.78 10.39 -1.99
CA SER A 120 16.96 9.69 -2.50
C SER A 120 16.82 8.17 -2.47
N TRP A 121 16.20 7.63 -1.41
CA TRP A 121 16.01 6.19 -1.25
C TRP A 121 15.15 5.56 -2.35
N TRP A 122 13.97 6.12 -2.62
CA TRP A 122 13.09 5.55 -3.63
C TRP A 122 13.48 5.96 -5.07
N GLU A 123 14.15 7.10 -5.27
CA GLU A 123 14.71 7.49 -6.58
C GLU A 123 15.82 6.54 -7.01
N GLU A 124 16.71 6.13 -6.12
CA GLU A 124 17.75 5.13 -6.40
C GLU A 124 17.13 3.80 -6.88
N ILE A 125 16.05 3.34 -6.24
CA ILE A 125 15.33 2.13 -6.66
C ILE A 125 14.70 2.30 -8.06
N ILE A 126 14.14 3.48 -8.36
CA ILE A 126 13.45 3.74 -9.63
C ILE A 126 14.44 4.04 -10.77
N SER A 127 15.63 4.55 -10.51
CA SER A 127 16.61 5.03 -11.50
C SER A 127 17.15 3.94 -12.45
N GLY A 128 16.89 2.68 -12.18
CA GLY A 128 17.24 1.56 -13.03
C GLY A 128 18.52 0.81 -12.62
N GLU A 129 19.30 1.27 -11.65
CA GLU A 129 20.42 0.50 -11.11
C GLU A 129 19.94 -0.81 -10.49
N TYR A 130 18.80 -0.76 -9.80
CA TYR A 130 18.13 -1.95 -9.29
C TYR A 130 17.59 -2.85 -10.42
N GLN A 131 17.10 -2.28 -11.53
CA GLN A 131 16.66 -3.06 -12.69
C GLN A 131 17.83 -3.79 -13.36
N GLY A 132 18.98 -3.15 -13.48
CA GLY A 132 20.21 -3.78 -13.97
C GLY A 132 20.71 -4.91 -13.04
N TYR A 133 20.58 -4.74 -11.74
CA TYR A 133 20.87 -5.79 -10.76
C TYR A 133 19.86 -6.95 -10.89
N TYR A 134 18.57 -6.65 -10.99
CA TYR A 134 17.51 -7.65 -11.12
C TYR A 134 17.65 -8.48 -12.40
N GLN A 135 17.93 -7.84 -13.55
CA GLN A 135 18.20 -8.54 -14.81
C GLN A 135 19.44 -9.45 -14.72
N ARG A 136 20.52 -9.00 -14.10
CA ARG A 136 21.72 -9.83 -13.89
C ARG A 136 21.48 -11.05 -13.00
N MET A 137 20.60 -10.91 -12.00
CA MET A 137 20.34 -11.98 -11.02
C MET A 137 19.23 -12.94 -11.46
N TYR A 138 18.27 -12.49 -12.27
CA TYR A 138 17.05 -13.24 -12.57
C TYR A 138 16.66 -13.28 -14.06
N GLY A 139 17.36 -12.55 -14.94
CA GLY A 139 17.02 -12.41 -16.36
C GLY A 139 17.20 -13.67 -17.22
N ASP A 140 17.96 -14.67 -16.74
CA ASP A 140 18.26 -15.93 -17.44
C ASP A 140 17.55 -17.15 -16.81
N ARG A 141 16.42 -16.95 -16.15
CA ARG A 141 15.62 -18.05 -15.56
C ARG A 141 14.26 -18.20 -16.20
#